data_4b745d2bc58c107d3adeb4ee91a7e8d5
#
_entry.id   4b745d2bc58c107d3adeb4ee91a7e8d5
#
_cell.length_a   1.000
_cell.length_b   1.000
_cell.length_c   1.000
_cell.angle_alpha   90.00
_cell.angle_beta   90.00
_cell.angle_gamma   90.00
#
_symmetry.space_group_name_H-M   'P 1'
#
loop_
_entity.id
_entity.type
_entity.pdbx_description
1 polymer ?
#
loop_
_entity_poly.entity_id
_entity_poly.type
_entity_poly.pdbx_seq_one_letter_code
_entity_poly.pdbx_strand_id
1 'polypeptide(L)'
;MLFIHLRPYGTPPPAEDMNGEHLQDNNWDMAITGGTLVTMSAKMEIIEDSLVGIKDGLIVAAGGSNDGNRLAFQAKETIDASGCIVMPGLVNTHTHLPMVCFRGMADDLPLMEWLTKYIWPAEARFVNKKMDYDGAMLAMAEMILSGTTTFCDGYFYEDAIASALDAAGMRAVVSQGFADFIMPDKPAIKKMMAAARRFVARWQSRAPMITPAYFCHSPYTCSPATLVRVKEAAREAGILYLIHLLENKNETDTILHRYGRKPVPHLLELGVLDEQTIAVHCNWITSEDIKIFADLGVKVAHNPESSMKLAAGVAPESGRLGPRVGPMQHIRVVRQQRIRLHVLSQPGRPVP
;
A
#
# COMPACT_ATOMS: atom_id res chain seq x y z
N MET A 1 20.13 1.22 -8.92
CA MET A 1 19.24 1.74 -7.87
C MET A 1 19.01 0.64 -6.86
N LEU A 2 19.41 0.83 -5.62
CA LEU A 2 19.32 -0.19 -4.58
C LEU A 2 18.19 0.19 -3.62
N PHE A 3 17.25 -0.74 -3.38
CA PHE A 3 16.08 -0.50 -2.53
C PHE A 3 16.26 -1.17 -1.18
N ILE A 4 16.13 -0.40 -0.11
CA ILE A 4 16.27 -0.86 1.26
C ILE A 4 14.90 -1.06 1.88
N HIS A 5 14.70 -2.17 2.54
CA HIS A 5 13.44 -2.59 3.14
C HIS A 5 13.39 -2.17 4.62
N LEU A 6 12.40 -1.34 5.00
CA LEU A 6 12.17 -0.93 6.39
C LEU A 6 11.05 -1.76 7.03
N ARG A 7 11.17 -2.11 8.32
CA ARG A 7 10.07 -2.74 9.08
C ARG A 7 8.81 -1.86 9.05
N PRO A 8 7.62 -2.45 8.95
CA PRO A 8 6.40 -1.74 9.32
C PRO A 8 6.39 -1.55 10.84
N TYR A 9 5.88 -0.40 11.26
CA TYR A 9 5.81 0.07 12.64
C TYR A 9 5.31 -0.97 13.66
N GLY A 10 6.22 -1.46 14.52
CA GLY A 10 5.96 -1.46 15.94
C GLY A 10 6.31 -0.06 16.46
N THR A 11 5.76 0.40 17.55
CA THR A 11 6.15 1.65 18.21
C THR A 11 7.66 1.79 18.12
N PRO A 12 8.20 2.90 17.57
CA PRO A 12 9.63 3.12 17.64
C PRO A 12 10.03 3.04 19.11
N PRO A 13 11.14 2.41 19.47
CA PRO A 13 11.70 2.60 20.79
C PRO A 13 11.79 4.11 21.03
N PRO A 14 11.51 4.61 22.24
CA PRO A 14 11.62 6.02 22.53
C PRO A 14 12.99 6.50 22.06
N ALA A 15 13.04 7.71 21.51
CA ALA A 15 14.25 8.30 20.92
C ALA A 15 15.44 8.40 21.89
N GLU A 16 15.24 8.07 23.16
CA GLU A 16 16.25 8.04 24.22
C GLU A 16 17.11 6.77 24.21
N ASP A 17 16.68 5.67 23.57
CA ASP A 17 17.44 4.41 23.48
C ASP A 17 18.39 4.33 22.29
N MET A 18 18.49 5.37 21.47
CA MET A 18 19.49 5.46 20.40
C MET A 18 20.87 5.93 20.90
N ASN A 19 21.04 6.16 22.20
CA ASN A 19 22.29 6.50 22.80
C ASN A 19 23.07 5.25 23.25
N GLY A 20 23.87 4.70 22.37
CA GLY A 20 25.22 4.20 22.75
C GLY A 20 25.42 2.73 23.02
N GLU A 21 24.43 1.87 23.26
CA GLU A 21 24.70 0.48 23.67
C GLU A 21 24.47 -0.61 22.60
N HIS A 22 23.77 -0.34 21.51
CA HIS A 22 23.58 -1.30 20.41
C HIS A 22 24.59 -1.17 19.26
N LEU A 23 25.55 -0.25 19.33
CA LEU A 23 26.58 -0.03 18.29
C LEU A 23 27.81 -0.97 18.42
N GLN A 24 27.80 -1.97 19.30
CA GLN A 24 28.98 -2.83 19.52
C GLN A 24 29.07 -4.06 18.61
N ASP A 25 28.01 -4.44 17.90
CA ASP A 25 28.08 -5.55 16.96
C ASP A 25 28.22 -5.03 15.52
N ASN A 26 29.46 -4.76 15.13
CA ASN A 26 29.83 -4.28 13.79
C ASN A 26 29.84 -5.38 12.73
N ASN A 27 29.26 -6.55 12.99
CA ASN A 27 29.19 -7.68 12.06
C ASN A 27 27.84 -7.65 11.35
N TRP A 28 27.77 -7.08 10.15
CA TRP A 28 26.56 -6.89 9.37
C TRP A 28 26.40 -7.96 8.28
N ASP A 29 25.17 -8.19 7.85
CA ASP A 29 24.94 -9.05 6.69
C ASP A 29 25.27 -8.30 5.41
N MET A 30 24.94 -6.98 5.35
CA MET A 30 25.22 -6.16 4.18
C MET A 30 25.57 -4.73 4.61
N ALA A 31 26.51 -4.13 3.88
CA ALA A 31 26.80 -2.71 3.95
C ALA A 31 26.57 -2.07 2.57
N ILE A 32 26.01 -0.86 2.55
CA ILE A 32 25.91 -0.04 1.35
C ILE A 32 26.73 1.21 1.61
N THR A 33 27.73 1.45 0.76
CA THR A 33 28.73 2.51 0.95
C THR A 33 28.74 3.49 -0.22
N GLY A 34 29.13 4.72 0.04
CA GLY A 34 29.11 5.79 -0.96
C GLY A 34 27.70 6.22 -1.33
N GLY A 35 27.57 6.98 -2.37
CA GLY A 35 26.26 7.47 -2.83
C GLY A 35 25.63 8.53 -1.93
N THR A 36 24.50 9.06 -2.39
CA THR A 36 23.68 10.05 -1.68
C THR A 36 22.49 9.36 -1.03
N LEU A 37 22.45 9.31 0.30
CA LEU A 37 21.33 8.74 1.04
C LEU A 37 20.22 9.78 1.22
N VAL A 38 19.04 9.47 0.71
CA VAL A 38 17.80 10.20 0.95
C VAL A 38 16.99 9.43 1.98
N THR A 39 17.00 9.90 3.24
CA THR A 39 16.48 9.10 4.37
C THR A 39 14.97 8.90 4.34
N MET A 40 14.21 9.81 3.71
CA MET A 40 12.76 9.87 3.79
C MET A 40 12.23 9.88 5.24
N SER A 41 13.08 10.27 6.19
CA SER A 41 12.75 10.46 7.61
C SER A 41 11.87 11.70 7.80
N ALA A 42 11.37 11.92 9.02
CA ALA A 42 10.63 13.14 9.33
C ALA A 42 11.46 14.43 9.10
N LYS A 43 12.79 14.34 9.18
CA LYS A 43 13.72 15.46 8.91
C LYS A 43 14.08 15.60 7.43
N MET A 44 13.72 14.61 6.58
CA MET A 44 14.03 14.60 5.14
C MET A 44 15.53 14.84 4.86
N GLU A 45 16.40 14.21 5.62
CA GLU A 45 17.85 14.39 5.52
C GLU A 45 18.38 13.80 4.20
N ILE A 46 19.31 14.52 3.59
CA ILE A 46 20.11 14.09 2.43
C ILE A 46 21.56 14.04 2.89
N ILE A 47 22.18 12.87 2.80
CA ILE A 47 23.52 12.60 3.34
C ILE A 47 24.40 12.10 2.19
N GLU A 48 25.45 12.89 1.90
CA GLU A 48 26.45 12.53 0.90
C GLU A 48 27.44 11.50 1.48
N ASP A 49 28.09 10.72 0.60
CA ASP A 49 29.05 9.69 0.96
C ASP A 49 28.54 8.80 2.12
N SER A 50 27.40 8.17 1.89
CA SER A 50 26.64 7.50 2.93
C SER A 50 27.13 6.09 3.26
N LEU A 51 26.79 5.66 4.46
CA LEU A 51 26.93 4.28 4.93
C LEU A 51 25.58 3.79 5.47
N VAL A 52 25.11 2.65 4.96
CA VAL A 52 23.92 1.96 5.49
C VAL A 52 24.31 0.54 5.85
N GLY A 53 24.12 0.17 7.11
CA GLY A 53 24.36 -1.18 7.63
C GLY A 53 23.06 -1.96 7.78
N ILE A 54 23.05 -3.21 7.36
CA ILE A 54 21.88 -4.11 7.43
C ILE A 54 22.30 -5.39 8.15
N LYS A 55 21.49 -5.80 9.13
CA LYS A 55 21.64 -7.04 9.87
C LYS A 55 20.28 -7.67 10.13
N ASP A 56 20.14 -8.98 9.90
CA ASP A 56 18.90 -9.73 10.10
C ASP A 56 17.69 -9.07 9.40
N GLY A 57 17.91 -8.50 8.20
CA GLY A 57 16.89 -7.80 7.42
C GLY A 57 16.48 -6.44 7.98
N LEU A 58 17.23 -5.86 8.93
CA LEU A 58 16.99 -4.57 9.55
C LEU A 58 18.10 -3.61 9.21
N ILE A 59 17.77 -2.32 9.05
CA ILE A 59 18.76 -1.25 9.02
C ILE A 59 19.21 -1.02 10.46
N VAL A 60 20.50 -1.26 10.71
CA VAL A 60 21.15 -1.09 12.02
C VAL A 60 22.03 0.17 12.08
N ALA A 61 22.39 0.71 10.92
CA ALA A 61 23.14 1.97 10.81
C ALA A 61 22.71 2.71 9.53
N ALA A 62 22.61 4.05 9.60
CA ALA A 62 22.42 4.91 8.45
C ALA A 62 22.99 6.31 8.78
N GLY A 63 23.93 6.81 7.97
CA GLY A 63 24.56 8.11 8.19
C GLY A 63 25.64 8.41 7.16
N GLY A 64 26.42 9.45 7.38
CA GLY A 64 27.60 9.80 6.59
C GLY A 64 28.79 8.89 6.93
N SER A 65 29.62 8.59 5.95
CA SER A 65 30.84 7.78 6.16
C SER A 65 31.85 8.46 7.10
N ASN A 66 31.75 9.79 7.31
CA ASN A 66 32.63 10.61 8.12
C ASN A 66 32.07 10.96 9.51
N ASP A 67 30.88 10.53 9.88
CA ASP A 67 30.21 10.90 11.13
C ASP A 67 30.81 10.26 12.40
N GLY A 68 32.12 10.07 12.44
CA GLY A 68 32.85 9.52 13.59
C GLY A 68 32.57 8.05 13.89
N ASN A 69 31.58 7.48 13.24
CA ASN A 69 31.14 6.10 13.33
C ASN A 69 31.76 5.19 12.26
N ARG A 70 32.91 5.55 11.69
CA ARG A 70 33.77 4.57 11.02
C ARG A 70 34.37 3.61 12.07
N LEU A 71 33.50 3.08 12.92
CA LEU A 71 33.80 1.84 13.59
C LEU A 71 34.03 0.82 12.47
N ALA A 72 35.18 0.14 12.55
CA ALA A 72 35.51 -0.88 11.58
C ALA A 72 34.35 -1.90 11.53
N PHE A 73 33.41 -1.71 10.57
CA PHE A 73 32.34 -2.68 10.35
C PHE A 73 32.90 -3.84 9.53
N GLN A 74 32.40 -5.02 9.77
CA GLN A 74 32.55 -6.18 8.91
C GLN A 74 31.20 -6.50 8.32
N ALA A 75 31.09 -6.59 7.01
CA ALA A 75 29.88 -6.99 6.34
C ALA A 75 30.15 -8.23 5.47
N LYS A 76 29.21 -9.18 5.44
CA LYS A 76 29.32 -10.35 4.57
C LYS A 76 29.31 -9.95 3.10
N GLU A 77 28.54 -8.90 2.79
CA GLU A 77 28.42 -8.32 1.45
C GLU A 77 28.53 -6.79 1.55
N THR A 78 29.24 -6.17 0.61
CA THR A 78 29.31 -4.72 0.50
C THR A 78 28.91 -4.27 -0.89
N ILE A 79 28.01 -3.32 -0.98
CA ILE A 79 27.54 -2.73 -2.23
C ILE A 79 28.10 -1.32 -2.32
N ASP A 80 28.88 -1.05 -3.36
CA ASP A 80 29.34 0.29 -3.70
C ASP A 80 28.23 1.03 -4.44
N ALA A 81 27.65 2.04 -3.78
CA ALA A 81 26.63 2.92 -4.33
C ALA A 81 27.18 4.27 -4.80
N SER A 82 28.50 4.39 -5.00
CA SER A 82 29.13 5.62 -5.47
C SER A 82 28.46 6.14 -6.76
N GLY A 83 28.04 7.40 -6.74
CA GLY A 83 27.30 8.03 -7.83
C GLY A 83 25.82 7.61 -7.95
N CYS A 84 25.30 6.85 -6.99
CA CYS A 84 23.89 6.45 -6.92
C CYS A 84 23.14 7.23 -5.82
N ILE A 85 21.80 7.20 -5.92
CA ILE A 85 20.92 7.58 -4.81
C ILE A 85 20.51 6.32 -4.06
N VAL A 86 20.70 6.32 -2.76
CA VAL A 86 20.24 5.29 -1.82
C VAL A 86 19.01 5.81 -1.11
N MET A 87 17.90 5.10 -1.16
CA MET A 87 16.64 5.52 -0.54
C MET A 87 15.78 4.32 -0.16
N PRO A 88 14.83 4.45 0.78
CA PRO A 88 13.85 3.41 1.04
C PRO A 88 13.11 3.00 -0.23
N GLY A 89 12.82 1.71 -0.38
CA GLY A 89 12.03 1.22 -1.50
C GLY A 89 10.65 1.87 -1.56
N LEU A 90 10.12 2.01 -2.78
CA LEU A 90 8.81 2.61 -2.99
C LEU A 90 7.70 1.72 -2.41
N VAL A 91 6.64 2.36 -1.92
CA VAL A 91 5.46 1.68 -1.39
C VAL A 91 4.25 1.99 -2.28
N ASN A 92 3.65 0.95 -2.85
CA ASN A 92 2.39 1.07 -3.59
C ASN A 92 1.22 0.70 -2.67
N THR A 93 0.40 1.68 -2.28
CA THR A 93 -0.63 1.49 -1.26
C THR A 93 -1.96 1.00 -1.74
N HIS A 94 -2.13 0.81 -3.03
CA HIS A 94 -3.34 0.21 -3.57
C HIS A 94 -3.09 -0.44 -4.93
N THR A 95 -3.41 -1.73 -5.01
CA THR A 95 -3.33 -2.52 -6.24
C THR A 95 -4.46 -3.54 -6.31
N HIS A 96 -4.65 -4.05 -7.52
CA HIS A 96 -5.36 -5.26 -7.85
C HIS A 96 -4.42 -6.08 -8.73
N LEU A 97 -3.45 -6.76 -8.12
CA LEU A 97 -2.30 -7.37 -8.82
C LEU A 97 -2.68 -8.19 -10.05
N PRO A 98 -3.67 -9.11 -9.98
CA PRO A 98 -4.00 -9.95 -11.13
C PRO A 98 -4.58 -9.17 -12.32
N MET A 99 -5.06 -7.94 -12.11
CA MET A 99 -5.58 -7.11 -13.18
C MET A 99 -4.53 -6.67 -14.19
N VAL A 100 -3.25 -6.88 -13.93
CA VAL A 100 -2.18 -6.72 -14.92
C VAL A 100 -2.46 -7.55 -16.18
N CYS A 101 -3.14 -8.69 -16.06
CA CYS A 101 -3.57 -9.54 -17.16
C CYS A 101 -4.65 -8.90 -18.05
N PHE A 102 -5.35 -7.87 -17.56
CA PHE A 102 -6.36 -7.11 -18.31
C PHE A 102 -5.82 -5.78 -18.85
N ARG A 103 -4.51 -5.55 -18.77
CA ARG A 103 -3.88 -4.32 -19.27
C ARG A 103 -4.19 -4.09 -20.76
N GLY A 104 -4.62 -2.86 -21.09
CA GLY A 104 -5.01 -2.49 -22.44
C GLY A 104 -6.40 -2.94 -22.85
N MET A 105 -7.17 -3.60 -21.96
CA MET A 105 -8.56 -3.93 -22.23
C MET A 105 -9.43 -2.70 -22.06
N ALA A 106 -9.99 -2.19 -23.16
CA ALA A 106 -10.93 -1.07 -23.19
C ALA A 106 -10.38 0.20 -22.49
N ASP A 107 -9.27 0.74 -23.03
CA ASP A 107 -8.69 2.00 -22.56
C ASP A 107 -9.58 3.21 -22.90
N ASP A 108 -9.37 4.32 -22.17
CA ASP A 108 -9.98 5.63 -22.40
C ASP A 108 -11.53 5.67 -22.21
N LEU A 109 -12.02 4.92 -21.24
CA LEU A 109 -13.42 4.88 -20.86
C LEU A 109 -13.67 5.41 -19.44
N PRO A 110 -14.84 6.03 -19.18
CA PRO A 110 -15.25 6.35 -17.81
C PRO A 110 -15.33 5.10 -16.94
N LEU A 111 -14.97 5.23 -15.65
CA LEU A 111 -14.87 4.13 -14.69
C LEU A 111 -16.04 3.15 -14.74
N MET A 112 -17.29 3.63 -14.63
CA MET A 112 -18.46 2.73 -14.56
C MET A 112 -18.72 2.00 -15.88
N GLU A 113 -18.43 2.63 -17.01
CA GLU A 113 -18.52 1.99 -18.33
C GLU A 113 -17.46 0.91 -18.48
N TRP A 114 -16.22 1.23 -18.13
CA TRP A 114 -15.09 0.31 -18.14
C TRP A 114 -15.34 -0.89 -17.23
N LEU A 115 -15.78 -0.67 -15.98
CA LEU A 115 -16.10 -1.76 -15.06
C LEU A 115 -17.24 -2.65 -15.55
N THR A 116 -18.39 -2.06 -15.89
CA THR A 116 -19.63 -2.85 -16.14
C THR A 116 -19.64 -3.56 -17.47
N LYS A 117 -19.04 -2.97 -18.52
CA LYS A 117 -19.05 -3.53 -19.87
C LYS A 117 -17.85 -4.43 -20.17
N TYR A 118 -16.71 -4.23 -19.50
CA TYR A 118 -15.47 -4.92 -19.85
C TYR A 118 -14.87 -5.68 -18.68
N ILE A 119 -14.57 -5.03 -17.55
CA ILE A 119 -13.80 -5.66 -16.48
C ILE A 119 -14.60 -6.71 -15.73
N TRP A 120 -15.76 -6.38 -15.18
CA TRP A 120 -16.57 -7.36 -14.44
C TRP A 120 -16.98 -8.58 -15.28
N PRO A 121 -17.36 -8.46 -16.57
CA PRO A 121 -17.53 -9.62 -17.44
C PRO A 121 -16.26 -10.44 -17.65
N ALA A 122 -15.11 -9.79 -17.80
CA ALA A 122 -13.82 -10.48 -17.94
C ALA A 122 -13.42 -11.18 -16.64
N GLU A 123 -13.54 -10.51 -15.50
CA GLU A 123 -13.28 -11.09 -14.17
C GLU A 123 -14.16 -12.32 -13.94
N ALA A 124 -15.46 -12.21 -14.18
CA ALA A 124 -16.39 -13.34 -14.02
C ALA A 124 -16.04 -14.55 -14.90
N ARG A 125 -15.35 -14.33 -16.02
CA ARG A 125 -14.98 -15.39 -16.98
C ARG A 125 -13.60 -15.99 -16.71
N PHE A 126 -12.63 -15.17 -16.34
CA PHE A 126 -11.21 -15.55 -16.37
C PHE A 126 -10.56 -15.65 -14.99
N VAL A 127 -11.05 -14.88 -14.00
CA VAL A 127 -10.45 -14.84 -12.68
C VAL A 127 -10.62 -16.17 -11.95
N ASN A 128 -9.51 -16.73 -11.56
CA ASN A 128 -9.41 -17.96 -10.79
C ASN A 128 -8.06 -17.98 -10.05
N LYS A 129 -7.85 -18.93 -9.13
CA LYS A 129 -6.64 -19.02 -8.32
C LYS A 129 -5.34 -19.03 -9.13
N LYS A 130 -5.34 -19.69 -10.30
CA LYS A 130 -4.14 -19.76 -11.14
C LYS A 130 -3.84 -18.41 -11.79
N MET A 131 -4.86 -17.76 -12.34
CA MET A 131 -4.71 -16.43 -12.93
C MET A 131 -4.23 -15.42 -11.88
N ASP A 132 -4.80 -15.47 -10.66
CA ASP A 132 -4.42 -14.55 -9.60
C ASP A 132 -2.97 -14.77 -9.14
N TYR A 133 -2.52 -16.03 -9.06
CA TYR A 133 -1.13 -16.35 -8.79
C TYR A 133 -0.19 -15.84 -9.89
N ASP A 134 -0.46 -16.18 -11.15
CA ASP A 134 0.41 -15.83 -12.29
C ASP A 134 0.44 -14.30 -12.51
N GLY A 135 -0.72 -13.65 -12.44
CA GLY A 135 -0.83 -12.20 -12.55
C GLY A 135 -0.13 -11.46 -11.41
N ALA A 136 -0.22 -11.99 -10.18
CA ALA A 136 0.52 -11.44 -9.05
C ALA A 136 2.04 -11.56 -9.26
N MET A 137 2.54 -12.70 -9.74
CA MET A 137 3.96 -12.87 -10.06
C MET A 137 4.44 -11.87 -11.11
N LEU A 138 3.65 -11.65 -12.18
CA LEU A 138 3.97 -10.66 -13.22
C LEU A 138 3.99 -9.23 -12.64
N ALA A 139 2.97 -8.85 -11.88
CA ALA A 139 2.88 -7.54 -11.29
C ALA A 139 4.02 -7.26 -10.30
N MET A 140 4.38 -8.25 -9.47
CA MET A 140 5.51 -8.14 -8.55
C MET A 140 6.84 -8.01 -9.27
N ALA A 141 7.06 -8.73 -10.38
CA ALA A 141 8.26 -8.56 -11.20
C ALA A 141 8.38 -7.12 -11.73
N GLU A 142 7.29 -6.53 -12.23
CA GLU A 142 7.27 -5.14 -12.67
C GLU A 142 7.52 -4.15 -11.50
N MET A 143 6.96 -4.43 -10.33
CA MET A 143 7.18 -3.62 -9.13
C MET A 143 8.66 -3.65 -8.70
N ILE A 144 9.28 -4.82 -8.66
CA ILE A 144 10.71 -4.96 -8.32
C ILE A 144 11.56 -4.17 -9.32
N LEU A 145 11.32 -4.31 -10.61
CA LEU A 145 12.05 -3.59 -11.66
C LEU A 145 11.85 -2.07 -11.59
N SER A 146 10.74 -1.59 -11.04
CA SER A 146 10.45 -0.16 -10.83
C SER A 146 10.81 0.35 -9.44
N GLY A 147 11.36 -0.51 -8.57
CA GLY A 147 11.82 -0.15 -7.24
C GLY A 147 10.74 -0.13 -6.16
N THR A 148 9.58 -0.67 -6.43
CA THR A 148 8.55 -0.89 -5.41
C THR A 148 8.86 -2.14 -4.62
N THR A 149 9.03 -2.02 -3.31
CA THR A 149 9.40 -3.13 -2.41
C THR A 149 8.27 -3.57 -1.49
N THR A 150 7.22 -2.75 -1.40
CA THR A 150 6.07 -3.01 -0.55
C THR A 150 4.80 -2.57 -1.27
N PHE A 151 3.73 -3.34 -1.14
CA PHE A 151 2.45 -2.96 -1.73
C PHE A 151 1.27 -3.32 -0.82
N CYS A 152 0.09 -2.79 -1.15
CA CYS A 152 -1.18 -3.15 -0.55
C CYS A 152 -2.11 -3.60 -1.67
N ASP A 153 -2.55 -4.86 -1.62
CA ASP A 153 -3.44 -5.46 -2.61
C ASP A 153 -4.81 -5.78 -2.03
N GLY A 154 -5.82 -5.81 -2.89
CA GLY A 154 -7.15 -6.25 -2.54
C GLY A 154 -7.85 -6.84 -3.75
N TYR A 155 -8.10 -8.17 -3.74
CA TYR A 155 -8.72 -8.86 -4.84
C TYR A 155 -9.53 -10.09 -4.37
N PHE A 156 -9.79 -11.07 -5.27
CA PHE A 156 -10.74 -12.15 -4.98
C PHE A 156 -10.11 -13.38 -4.33
N TYR A 157 -9.03 -13.92 -4.88
CA TYR A 157 -8.37 -15.15 -4.40
C TYR A 157 -7.04 -14.82 -3.70
N GLU A 158 -7.09 -13.99 -2.68
CA GLU A 158 -5.92 -13.49 -1.97
C GLU A 158 -5.00 -14.58 -1.39
N ASP A 159 -5.52 -15.76 -1.12
CA ASP A 159 -4.68 -16.89 -0.71
C ASP A 159 -3.70 -17.34 -1.81
N ALA A 160 -4.08 -17.22 -3.09
CA ALA A 160 -3.20 -17.48 -4.22
C ALA A 160 -2.17 -16.34 -4.40
N ILE A 161 -2.61 -15.09 -4.24
CA ILE A 161 -1.73 -13.90 -4.29
C ILE A 161 -0.71 -13.96 -3.15
N ALA A 162 -1.13 -14.27 -1.93
CA ALA A 162 -0.23 -14.43 -0.80
C ALA A 162 0.79 -15.57 -0.99
N SER A 163 0.38 -16.66 -1.68
CA SER A 163 1.32 -17.74 -2.03
C SER A 163 2.35 -17.30 -3.08
N ALA A 164 1.96 -16.48 -4.06
CA ALA A 164 2.86 -15.87 -5.02
C ALA A 164 3.83 -14.89 -4.33
N LEU A 165 3.32 -14.10 -3.39
CA LEU A 165 4.09 -13.16 -2.59
C LEU A 165 5.16 -13.87 -1.74
N ASP A 166 4.79 -14.98 -1.07
CA ASP A 166 5.73 -15.79 -0.30
C ASP A 166 6.86 -16.34 -1.19
N ALA A 167 6.52 -16.78 -2.40
CA ALA A 167 7.50 -17.28 -3.38
C ALA A 167 8.41 -16.16 -3.92
N ALA A 168 7.86 -14.94 -4.12
CA ALA A 168 8.61 -13.79 -4.63
C ALA A 168 9.48 -13.11 -3.57
N GLY A 169 9.21 -13.34 -2.27
CA GLY A 169 9.94 -12.70 -1.17
C GLY A 169 9.71 -11.20 -1.04
N MET A 170 8.60 -10.67 -1.55
CA MET A 170 8.22 -9.27 -1.37
C MET A 170 7.42 -9.07 -0.07
N ARG A 171 7.16 -7.82 0.28
CA ARG A 171 6.34 -7.43 1.42
C ARG A 171 5.00 -6.86 0.96
N ALA A 172 3.90 -7.29 1.57
CA ALA A 172 2.60 -6.70 1.28
C ALA A 172 1.58 -6.78 2.42
N VAL A 173 0.61 -5.89 2.36
CA VAL A 173 -0.72 -6.10 2.93
C VAL A 173 -1.56 -6.74 1.83
N VAL A 174 -2.13 -7.92 2.11
CA VAL A 174 -2.98 -8.67 1.18
C VAL A 174 -4.39 -8.77 1.75
N SER A 175 -5.37 -8.26 0.99
CA SER A 175 -6.68 -7.96 1.54
C SER A 175 -7.77 -8.75 0.83
N GLN A 176 -8.31 -9.79 1.51
CA GLN A 176 -9.40 -10.60 0.94
C GLN A 176 -10.61 -9.74 0.60
N GLY A 177 -10.97 -9.75 -0.68
CA GLY A 177 -12.05 -8.94 -1.24
C GLY A 177 -13.45 -9.45 -0.89
N PHE A 178 -14.38 -8.50 -0.68
CA PHE A 178 -15.80 -8.70 -0.47
C PHE A 178 -16.60 -7.78 -1.36
N ALA A 179 -17.60 -8.33 -2.04
CA ALA A 179 -18.63 -7.60 -2.77
C ALA A 179 -19.88 -8.47 -2.91
N ASP A 180 -21.06 -7.87 -2.80
CA ASP A 180 -22.32 -8.64 -2.83
C ASP A 180 -22.78 -8.97 -4.26
N PHE A 181 -22.33 -8.21 -5.28
CA PHE A 181 -22.90 -8.29 -6.61
C PHE A 181 -21.93 -8.67 -7.73
N ILE A 182 -20.62 -8.52 -7.52
CA ILE A 182 -19.60 -8.60 -8.57
C ILE A 182 -18.58 -9.73 -8.37
N MET A 183 -18.73 -10.54 -7.33
CA MET A 183 -17.78 -11.64 -7.05
C MET A 183 -17.91 -12.77 -8.05
N PRO A 184 -16.80 -13.39 -8.51
CA PRO A 184 -16.84 -14.68 -9.16
C PRO A 184 -17.62 -15.70 -8.32
N ASP A 185 -18.45 -16.52 -8.97
CA ASP A 185 -19.29 -17.55 -8.33
C ASP A 185 -20.32 -17.02 -7.30
N LYS A 186 -20.45 -15.70 -7.10
CA LYS A 186 -21.40 -15.05 -6.19
C LYS A 186 -21.64 -15.83 -4.89
N PRO A 187 -20.60 -16.16 -4.11
CA PRO A 187 -20.77 -16.95 -2.90
C PRO A 187 -21.55 -16.18 -1.84
N ALA A 188 -22.37 -16.89 -1.06
CA ALA A 188 -23.05 -16.26 0.08
C ALA A 188 -22.03 -15.70 1.07
N ILE A 189 -22.31 -14.54 1.67
CA ILE A 189 -21.42 -13.83 2.62
C ILE A 189 -20.88 -14.76 3.74
N LYS A 190 -21.68 -15.71 4.21
CA LYS A 190 -21.23 -16.71 5.22
C LYS A 190 -20.06 -17.56 4.71
N LYS A 191 -20.08 -17.97 3.44
CA LYS A 191 -19.00 -18.75 2.81
C LYS A 191 -17.76 -17.87 2.60
N MET A 192 -17.96 -16.62 2.17
CA MET A 192 -16.88 -15.64 2.01
C MET A 192 -16.17 -15.39 3.34
N MET A 193 -16.91 -15.12 4.42
CA MET A 193 -16.35 -14.90 5.75
C MET A 193 -15.59 -16.12 6.27
N ALA A 194 -16.10 -17.35 6.05
CA ALA A 194 -15.39 -18.55 6.45
C ALA A 194 -14.06 -18.73 5.70
N ALA A 195 -14.03 -18.41 4.41
CA ALA A 195 -12.80 -18.43 3.59
C ALA A 195 -11.82 -17.34 4.05
N ALA A 196 -12.30 -16.13 4.30
CA ALA A 196 -11.50 -15.01 4.76
C ALA A 196 -10.85 -15.26 6.14
N ARG A 197 -11.58 -15.85 7.08
CA ARG A 197 -11.02 -16.24 8.39
C ARG A 197 -9.92 -17.31 8.25
N ARG A 198 -10.08 -18.29 7.35
CA ARG A 198 -9.02 -19.27 7.06
C ARG A 198 -7.79 -18.63 6.43
N PHE A 199 -7.99 -17.68 5.52
CA PHE A 199 -6.92 -16.89 4.92
C PHE A 199 -6.11 -16.13 5.98
N VAL A 200 -6.78 -15.39 6.88
CA VAL A 200 -6.10 -14.68 7.99
C VAL A 200 -5.35 -15.65 8.87
N ALA A 201 -5.98 -16.73 9.33
CA ALA A 201 -5.36 -17.73 10.19
C ALA A 201 -4.12 -18.37 9.56
N ARG A 202 -4.11 -18.56 8.25
CA ARG A 202 -2.96 -19.10 7.50
C ARG A 202 -1.79 -18.14 7.42
N TRP A 203 -2.05 -16.85 7.16
CA TRP A 203 -1.01 -15.89 6.78
C TRP A 203 -0.58 -14.94 7.90
N GLN A 204 -1.36 -14.80 8.98
CA GLN A 204 -1.06 -13.87 10.06
C GLN A 204 0.30 -14.14 10.73
N SER A 205 0.75 -15.39 10.80
CA SER A 205 2.06 -15.75 11.35
C SER A 205 3.25 -15.37 10.44
N ARG A 206 2.98 -15.00 9.18
CA ARG A 206 3.99 -14.57 8.22
C ARG A 206 4.27 -13.07 8.26
N ALA A 207 3.55 -12.31 9.10
CA ALA A 207 3.84 -10.89 9.29
C ALA A 207 5.28 -10.70 9.82
N PRO A 208 5.96 -9.63 9.41
CA PRO A 208 5.47 -8.50 8.62
C PRO A 208 5.62 -8.65 7.09
N MET A 209 6.10 -9.77 6.58
CA MET A 209 6.25 -9.96 5.13
C MET A 209 4.90 -10.06 4.44
N ILE A 210 3.99 -10.87 4.98
CA ILE A 210 2.63 -11.05 4.48
C ILE A 210 1.68 -10.65 5.59
N THR A 211 1.01 -9.50 5.44
CA THR A 211 0.06 -8.99 6.43
C THR A 211 -1.36 -9.12 5.87
N PRO A 212 -2.17 -10.06 6.37
CA PRO A 212 -3.53 -10.21 5.89
C PRO A 212 -4.42 -9.05 6.31
N ALA A 213 -5.40 -8.70 5.47
CA ALA A 213 -6.40 -7.69 5.72
C ALA A 213 -7.74 -8.06 5.08
N TYR A 214 -8.78 -7.24 5.28
CA TYR A 214 -10.05 -7.36 4.59
C TYR A 214 -10.32 -6.14 3.74
N PHE A 215 -10.94 -6.35 2.57
CA PHE A 215 -11.24 -5.34 1.60
C PHE A 215 -12.71 -5.40 1.17
N CYS A 216 -13.55 -4.47 1.62
CA CYS A 216 -14.86 -4.26 1.03
C CYS A 216 -14.72 -3.41 -0.22
N HIS A 217 -15.22 -3.90 -1.37
CA HIS A 217 -15.00 -3.24 -2.64
C HIS A 217 -15.42 -1.77 -2.60
N SER A 218 -16.68 -1.48 -2.25
CA SER A 218 -17.16 -0.10 -2.12
C SER A 218 -18.50 -0.02 -1.39
N PRO A 219 -18.95 1.18 -0.96
CA PRO A 219 -20.27 1.35 -0.36
C PRO A 219 -21.42 1.05 -1.30
N TYR A 220 -21.21 1.11 -2.63
CA TYR A 220 -22.26 0.83 -3.61
C TYR A 220 -22.31 -0.63 -4.08
N THR A 221 -21.27 -1.42 -3.86
CA THR A 221 -21.20 -2.85 -4.18
C THR A 221 -21.33 -3.77 -2.99
N CYS A 222 -21.19 -3.24 -1.78
CA CYS A 222 -21.42 -3.95 -0.52
C CYS A 222 -22.67 -3.44 0.18
N SER A 223 -23.49 -4.34 0.69
CA SER A 223 -24.62 -3.98 1.55
C SER A 223 -24.15 -3.47 2.92
N PRO A 224 -24.95 -2.68 3.63
CA PRO A 224 -24.63 -2.27 5.01
C PRO A 224 -24.31 -3.46 5.91
N ALA A 225 -25.04 -4.57 5.76
CA ALA A 225 -24.80 -5.78 6.55
C ALA A 225 -23.44 -6.41 6.24
N THR A 226 -22.98 -6.40 4.99
CA THR A 226 -21.67 -6.89 4.60
C THR A 226 -20.57 -5.97 5.14
N LEU A 227 -20.71 -4.65 4.96
CA LEU A 227 -19.75 -3.67 5.47
C LEU A 227 -19.52 -3.82 6.98
N VAL A 228 -20.59 -3.86 7.77
CA VAL A 228 -20.52 -4.00 9.23
C VAL A 228 -19.88 -5.33 9.62
N ARG A 229 -20.37 -6.45 9.06
CA ARG A 229 -19.86 -7.79 9.39
C ARG A 229 -18.38 -7.97 9.11
N VAL A 230 -17.91 -7.46 7.94
CA VAL A 230 -16.49 -7.55 7.56
C VAL A 230 -15.65 -6.66 8.47
N LYS A 231 -16.15 -5.46 8.81
CA LYS A 231 -15.45 -4.56 9.72
C LYS A 231 -15.33 -5.13 11.14
N GLU A 232 -16.40 -5.71 11.68
CA GLU A 232 -16.38 -6.39 12.97
C GLU A 232 -15.35 -7.52 12.98
N ALA A 233 -15.35 -8.36 11.94
CA ALA A 233 -14.37 -9.44 11.83
C ALA A 233 -12.92 -8.92 11.67
N ALA A 234 -12.70 -7.78 11.03
CA ALA A 234 -11.38 -7.15 10.97
C ALA A 234 -10.91 -6.68 12.35
N ARG A 235 -11.81 -6.07 13.14
CA ARG A 235 -11.53 -5.67 14.52
C ARG A 235 -11.24 -6.87 15.43
N GLU A 236 -12.06 -7.93 15.35
CA GLU A 236 -11.84 -9.17 16.12
C GLU A 236 -10.47 -9.78 15.83
N ALA A 237 -10.01 -9.70 14.57
CA ALA A 237 -8.72 -10.23 14.14
C ALA A 237 -7.54 -9.26 14.32
N GLY A 238 -7.79 -8.00 14.70
CA GLY A 238 -6.76 -6.97 14.83
C GLY A 238 -6.08 -6.59 13.50
N ILE A 239 -6.81 -6.67 12.37
CA ILE A 239 -6.28 -6.44 11.02
C ILE A 239 -6.87 -5.20 10.37
N LEU A 240 -6.25 -4.75 9.28
CA LEU A 240 -6.72 -3.60 8.52
C LEU A 240 -8.01 -3.91 7.75
N TYR A 241 -8.80 -2.87 7.56
CA TYR A 241 -10.00 -2.86 6.74
C TYR A 241 -9.87 -1.80 5.64
N LEU A 242 -10.00 -2.21 4.39
CA LEU A 242 -9.85 -1.35 3.22
C LEU A 242 -11.19 -1.21 2.51
N ILE A 243 -11.39 -0.06 1.85
CA ILE A 243 -12.59 0.21 1.05
C ILE A 243 -12.31 1.29 0.00
N HIS A 244 -12.75 1.07 -1.26
CA HIS A 244 -12.84 2.18 -2.22
C HIS A 244 -13.91 3.16 -1.75
N LEU A 245 -13.59 4.44 -1.77
CA LEU A 245 -14.50 5.45 -1.28
C LEU A 245 -14.36 6.75 -2.08
N LEU A 246 -15.48 7.23 -2.58
CA LEU A 246 -15.55 8.49 -3.33
C LEU A 246 -14.53 8.54 -4.49
N GLU A 247 -14.38 7.40 -5.19
CA GLU A 247 -13.51 7.32 -6.37
C GLU A 247 -14.07 8.16 -7.51
N ASN A 248 -15.37 8.10 -7.75
CA ASN A 248 -16.05 8.88 -8.78
C ASN A 248 -17.20 9.72 -8.21
N LYS A 249 -17.59 10.77 -8.96
CA LYS A 249 -18.62 11.70 -8.53
C LYS A 249 -19.98 11.04 -8.30
N ASN A 250 -20.32 10.07 -9.14
CA ASN A 250 -21.66 9.43 -9.12
C ASN A 250 -21.87 8.56 -7.87
N GLU A 251 -20.81 8.19 -7.15
CA GLU A 251 -20.91 7.44 -5.91
C GLU A 251 -21.71 8.22 -4.85
N THR A 252 -21.50 9.53 -4.77
CA THR A 252 -22.25 10.39 -3.84
C THR A 252 -23.74 10.30 -4.10
N ASP A 253 -24.17 10.47 -5.35
CA ASP A 253 -25.58 10.44 -5.72
C ASP A 253 -26.18 9.05 -5.52
N THR A 254 -25.43 8.00 -5.87
CA THR A 254 -25.85 6.61 -5.72
C THR A 254 -26.12 6.26 -4.25
N ILE A 255 -25.23 6.62 -3.33
CA ILE A 255 -25.37 6.31 -1.92
C ILE A 255 -26.43 7.20 -1.26
N LEU A 256 -26.48 8.47 -1.63
CA LEU A 256 -27.50 9.39 -1.15
C LEU A 256 -28.91 8.91 -1.55
N HIS A 257 -29.10 8.50 -2.80
CA HIS A 257 -30.40 7.98 -3.28
C HIS A 257 -30.78 6.67 -2.57
N ARG A 258 -29.80 5.79 -2.33
CA ARG A 258 -30.06 4.46 -1.76
C ARG A 258 -30.30 4.49 -0.25
N TYR A 259 -29.59 5.35 0.47
CA TYR A 259 -29.54 5.34 1.94
C TYR A 259 -29.91 6.68 2.59
N GLY A 260 -30.21 7.72 1.82
CA GLY A 260 -30.57 9.05 2.34
C GLY A 260 -29.40 9.81 2.96
N ARG A 261 -28.16 9.35 2.78
CA ARG A 261 -26.94 9.95 3.34
C ARG A 261 -25.79 9.92 2.33
N LYS A 262 -24.86 10.88 2.43
CA LYS A 262 -23.62 10.85 1.65
C LYS A 262 -22.72 9.70 2.11
N PRO A 263 -21.74 9.26 1.28
CA PRO A 263 -20.91 8.07 1.57
C PRO A 263 -20.23 8.07 2.93
N VAL A 264 -19.50 9.13 3.29
CA VAL A 264 -18.76 9.18 4.57
C VAL A 264 -19.71 9.21 5.78
N PRO A 265 -20.75 10.08 5.85
CA PRO A 265 -21.77 9.99 6.89
C PRO A 265 -22.46 8.63 6.99
N HIS A 266 -22.71 7.96 5.86
CA HIS A 266 -23.27 6.61 5.85
C HIS A 266 -22.33 5.59 6.51
N LEU A 267 -21.06 5.59 6.14
CA LEU A 267 -20.06 4.70 6.73
C LEU A 267 -19.80 5.00 8.22
N LEU A 268 -19.87 6.28 8.60
CA LEU A 268 -19.79 6.71 10.01
C LEU A 268 -20.92 6.11 10.84
N GLU A 269 -22.18 6.22 10.37
CA GLU A 269 -23.34 5.64 11.04
C GLU A 269 -23.27 4.12 11.17
N LEU A 270 -22.71 3.44 10.16
CA LEU A 270 -22.46 2.01 10.20
C LEU A 270 -21.31 1.62 11.14
N GLY A 271 -20.56 2.58 11.64
CA GLY A 271 -19.43 2.35 12.54
C GLY A 271 -18.26 1.63 11.88
N VAL A 272 -18.07 1.77 10.56
CA VAL A 272 -16.98 1.09 9.83
C VAL A 272 -15.73 1.93 9.67
N LEU A 273 -15.74 3.17 10.13
CA LEU A 273 -14.60 4.10 10.09
C LEU A 273 -13.88 4.14 11.44
N ASP A 274 -12.58 3.87 11.44
CA ASP A 274 -11.66 4.01 12.58
C ASP A 274 -10.20 4.00 12.12
N GLU A 275 -9.24 3.96 13.07
CA GLU A 275 -7.81 3.97 12.79
C GLU A 275 -7.30 2.73 12.04
N GLN A 276 -8.06 1.64 11.98
CA GLN A 276 -7.75 0.45 11.17
C GLN A 276 -8.30 0.54 9.75
N THR A 277 -9.06 1.61 9.43
CA THR A 277 -9.65 1.80 8.09
C THR A 277 -8.70 2.53 7.16
N ILE A 278 -8.54 2.00 5.93
CA ILE A 278 -7.89 2.66 4.81
C ILE A 278 -8.96 2.94 3.75
N ALA A 279 -9.28 4.21 3.55
CA ALA A 279 -10.14 4.68 2.49
C ALA A 279 -9.32 4.93 1.22
N VAL A 280 -9.65 4.26 0.14
CA VAL A 280 -8.91 4.30 -1.12
C VAL A 280 -9.54 5.30 -2.08
N HIS A 281 -8.74 6.08 -2.80
CA HIS A 281 -9.06 7.16 -3.73
C HIS A 281 -9.46 8.48 -3.06
N CYS A 282 -10.64 8.60 -2.49
CA CYS A 282 -11.17 9.81 -1.86
C CYS A 282 -11.14 11.07 -2.75
N ASN A 283 -11.34 10.89 -4.09
CA ASN A 283 -11.26 11.97 -5.07
C ASN A 283 -12.32 13.07 -4.85
N TRP A 284 -13.47 12.71 -4.26
CA TRP A 284 -14.62 13.60 -4.06
C TRP A 284 -14.95 13.82 -2.58
N ILE A 285 -13.96 13.63 -1.72
CA ILE A 285 -14.10 13.89 -0.27
C ILE A 285 -14.27 15.38 0.01
N THR A 286 -15.15 15.72 0.95
CA THR A 286 -15.41 17.11 1.36
C THR A 286 -14.54 17.51 2.57
N SER A 287 -14.53 18.82 2.88
CA SER A 287 -13.83 19.32 4.07
C SER A 287 -14.41 18.78 5.38
N GLU A 288 -15.72 18.53 5.41
CA GLU A 288 -16.42 17.91 6.54
C GLU A 288 -16.00 16.45 6.71
N ASP A 289 -15.91 15.70 5.59
CA ASP A 289 -15.47 14.30 5.60
C ASP A 289 -14.02 14.18 6.09
N ILE A 290 -13.14 15.11 5.69
CA ILE A 290 -11.74 15.14 6.14
C ILE A 290 -11.66 15.32 7.66
N LYS A 291 -12.51 16.15 8.26
CA LYS A 291 -12.55 16.28 9.73
C LYS A 291 -12.96 14.97 10.40
N ILE A 292 -13.98 14.29 9.87
CA ILE A 292 -14.39 12.95 10.36
C ILE A 292 -13.23 11.98 10.30
N PHE A 293 -12.49 11.96 9.18
CA PHE A 293 -11.33 11.06 9.02
C PHE A 293 -10.20 11.39 10.00
N ALA A 294 -9.92 12.68 10.21
CA ALA A 294 -8.90 13.13 11.17
C ALA A 294 -9.26 12.71 12.60
N ASP A 295 -10.51 12.93 13.00
CA ASP A 295 -11.01 12.61 14.35
C ASP A 295 -10.98 11.09 14.63
N LEU A 296 -11.23 10.27 13.61
CA LEU A 296 -11.27 8.80 13.71
C LEU A 296 -9.95 8.10 13.35
N GLY A 297 -8.94 8.85 12.92
CA GLY A 297 -7.65 8.28 12.51
C GLY A 297 -7.70 7.46 11.22
N VAL A 298 -8.73 7.65 10.37
CA VAL A 298 -8.87 6.98 9.06
C VAL A 298 -7.71 7.36 8.15
N LYS A 299 -7.12 6.38 7.49
CA LYS A 299 -6.03 6.58 6.55
C LYS A 299 -6.55 6.65 5.12
N VAL A 300 -5.87 7.42 4.27
CA VAL A 300 -6.25 7.57 2.86
C VAL A 300 -5.14 7.06 1.96
N ALA A 301 -5.48 6.18 1.01
CA ALA A 301 -4.62 5.80 -0.10
C ALA A 301 -5.00 6.62 -1.33
N HIS A 302 -4.13 7.56 -1.74
CA HIS A 302 -4.37 8.42 -2.88
C HIS A 302 -3.74 7.82 -4.15
N ASN A 303 -4.54 7.70 -5.22
CA ASN A 303 -4.19 7.02 -6.46
C ASN A 303 -4.28 7.97 -7.68
N PRO A 304 -3.38 8.96 -7.82
CA PRO A 304 -3.49 9.98 -8.84
C PRO A 304 -3.43 9.44 -10.28
N GLU A 305 -2.61 8.42 -10.53
CA GLU A 305 -2.48 7.83 -11.88
C GLU A 305 -3.75 7.08 -12.29
N SER A 306 -4.34 6.30 -11.38
CA SER A 306 -5.63 5.65 -11.62
C SER A 306 -6.72 6.70 -11.87
N SER A 307 -6.75 7.74 -11.05
CA SER A 307 -7.73 8.83 -11.18
C SER A 307 -7.59 9.58 -12.50
N MET A 308 -6.37 9.82 -12.98
CA MET A 308 -6.11 10.44 -14.29
C MET A 308 -6.52 9.51 -15.44
N LYS A 309 -6.18 8.22 -15.37
CA LYS A 309 -6.54 7.24 -16.42
C LYS A 309 -8.05 7.11 -16.58
N LEU A 310 -8.79 7.13 -15.49
CA LEU A 310 -10.25 6.89 -15.46
C LEU A 310 -11.06 8.19 -15.47
N ALA A 311 -10.41 9.35 -15.56
CA ALA A 311 -11.04 10.66 -15.40
C ALA A 311 -11.94 10.74 -14.15
N ALA A 312 -11.54 10.07 -13.07
CA ALA A 312 -12.35 9.84 -11.89
C ALA A 312 -12.43 11.05 -10.94
N GLY A 313 -11.53 12.03 -11.09
CA GLY A 313 -11.44 13.21 -10.25
C GLY A 313 -10.05 13.42 -9.64
N VAL A 314 -9.94 14.40 -8.77
CA VAL A 314 -8.69 14.72 -8.06
C VAL A 314 -9.01 14.88 -6.58
N ALA A 315 -8.36 14.10 -5.73
CA ALA A 315 -8.50 14.25 -4.29
C ALA A 315 -8.01 15.62 -3.84
N PRO A 316 -8.75 16.33 -2.95
CA PRO A 316 -8.31 17.60 -2.43
C PRO A 316 -7.02 17.43 -1.64
N GLU A 317 -6.01 18.24 -1.98
CA GLU A 317 -4.75 18.27 -1.25
C GLU A 317 -4.93 18.90 0.13
N SER A 318 -4.21 18.38 1.12
CA SER A 318 -4.23 18.88 2.51
C SER A 318 -3.86 20.38 2.64
N GLY A 319 -3.09 20.92 1.70
CA GLY A 319 -2.66 22.31 1.68
C GLY A 319 -3.76 23.32 1.40
N ARG A 320 -4.93 22.91 0.88
CA ARG A 320 -6.08 23.80 0.64
C ARG A 320 -7.00 23.97 1.83
N LEU A 321 -6.79 23.25 2.92
CA LEU A 321 -7.68 23.23 4.08
C LEU A 321 -7.34 24.26 5.16
N GLY A 322 -6.45 25.21 4.90
CA GLY A 322 -6.12 26.31 5.81
C GLY A 322 -5.44 25.88 7.12
N PRO A 323 -4.84 26.83 7.86
CA PRO A 323 -3.97 26.53 9.01
C PRO A 323 -4.69 26.05 10.29
N ARG A 324 -6.01 25.82 10.25
CA ARG A 324 -6.80 25.38 11.42
C ARG A 324 -7.11 23.88 11.44
N VAL A 325 -6.87 23.17 10.36
CA VAL A 325 -6.82 21.71 10.39
C VAL A 325 -5.36 21.40 10.57
N GLY A 326 -4.98 20.93 11.74
CA GLY A 326 -3.59 20.57 12.04
C GLY A 326 -3.00 19.73 10.89
N PRO A 327 -1.68 19.79 10.64
CA PRO A 327 -1.10 19.21 9.44
C PRO A 327 -1.61 17.77 9.30
N MET A 328 -2.02 17.39 8.10
CA MET A 328 -2.37 16.01 7.71
C MET A 328 -1.18 15.04 7.94
N GLN A 329 -0.33 15.34 8.90
CA GLN A 329 0.83 14.52 9.34
C GLN A 329 0.42 13.11 9.75
N HIS A 330 -0.89 12.85 9.92
CA HIS A 330 -1.41 11.55 10.32
C HIS A 330 -2.24 10.84 9.23
N ILE A 331 -2.67 11.55 8.18
CA ILE A 331 -3.15 10.88 6.97
C ILE A 331 -1.92 10.67 6.08
N ARG A 332 -1.29 9.52 6.20
CA ARG A 332 -0.22 9.14 5.28
C ARG A 332 -0.83 8.95 3.90
N VAL A 333 -0.79 10.02 3.09
CA VAL A 333 -1.05 9.93 1.66
C VAL A 333 0.14 9.17 1.07
N VAL A 334 -0.05 7.91 0.79
CA VAL A 334 0.94 7.13 0.08
C VAL A 334 0.57 7.18 -1.39
N ARG A 335 1.40 7.83 -2.18
CA ARG A 335 1.20 7.98 -3.62
C ARG A 335 1.51 6.66 -4.32
N GLN A 336 0.60 6.20 -5.15
CA GLN A 336 0.90 5.23 -6.18
C GLN A 336 1.81 5.94 -7.19
N GLN A 337 3.10 5.61 -7.22
CA GLN A 337 4.02 6.19 -8.18
C GLN A 337 4.40 5.13 -9.22
N ARG A 338 3.91 5.28 -10.45
CA ARG A 338 4.66 4.85 -11.61
C ARG A 338 5.79 5.86 -11.86
N ILE A 339 6.91 5.68 -11.20
CA ILE A 339 8.12 6.37 -11.63
C ILE A 339 8.66 5.57 -12.80
N ARG A 340 8.51 6.09 -14.02
CA ARG A 340 9.44 5.75 -15.09
C ARG A 340 10.80 6.24 -14.61
N LEU A 341 11.65 5.30 -14.22
CA LEU A 341 13.05 5.56 -13.98
C LEU A 341 13.66 6.08 -15.29
N HIS A 342 13.78 7.39 -15.40
CA HIS A 342 14.83 7.96 -16.22
C HIS A 342 16.10 7.80 -15.40
N VAL A 343 16.86 6.76 -15.70
CA VAL A 343 18.26 6.71 -15.32
C VAL A 343 18.91 7.90 -16.01
N LEU A 344 19.11 8.99 -15.26
CA LEU A 344 20.03 10.03 -15.66
C LEU A 344 21.43 9.44 -15.55
N SER A 345 21.82 8.64 -16.53
CA SER A 345 23.21 8.32 -16.76
C SER A 345 23.89 9.64 -17.15
N GLN A 346 24.87 10.06 -16.38
CA GLN A 346 25.80 11.05 -16.87
C GLN A 346 26.39 10.54 -18.20
N PRO A 347 26.49 11.37 -19.25
CA PRO A 347 27.02 10.93 -20.51
C PRO A 347 28.49 10.55 -20.33
N GLY A 348 28.80 9.25 -20.50
CA GLY A 348 30.21 8.82 -20.62
C GLY A 348 30.63 7.53 -19.90
N ARG A 349 29.77 6.76 -19.27
CA ARG A 349 30.16 5.43 -18.79
C ARG A 349 29.20 4.34 -19.31
N PRO A 350 29.72 3.28 -19.96
CA PRO A 350 28.92 2.11 -20.30
C PRO A 350 28.56 1.34 -19.02
N VAL A 351 27.31 0.93 -18.93
CA VAL A 351 26.79 0.05 -17.90
C VAL A 351 27.38 -1.35 -18.15
N PRO A 352 27.91 -2.07 -17.16
CA PRO A 352 28.35 -3.43 -17.30
C PRO A 352 27.18 -4.40 -17.56
#